data_973b6e15a2ad5ff994625e5e475281a7
#
_entry.id   973b6e15a2ad5ff994625e5e475281a7
#
_cell.length_a   1.000
_cell.length_b   1.000
_cell.length_c   1.000
_cell.angle_alpha   90.00
_cell.angle_beta   90.00
_cell.angle_gamma   90.00
#
_symmetry.space_group_name_H-M   'P 1'
#
loop_
_entity.id
_entity.type
_entity.pdbx_description
1 polymer ?
#
loop_
_entity_poly.entity_id
_entity_poly.type
_entity_poly.pdbx_seq_one_letter_code
_entity_poly.pdbx_strand_id
1 'polypeptide(L)'
;LRATGLILMKGRGWEYGKRLTCGFIMRVDCIVLGAGVVGVSTALHLQKRGRNTVLVDRRGVSEETSFGNAGLIQREGVYPYGFPHDFGALLRYAMNNTIDAHYHAAAIPKLAPFLFSYWMHSRKVRHEAIARQYATLIEHCVSEHDALASEAGAQHLLRRTGWMKVFRTAREQDARFAEADRWHADFGLNHRKLDAPALRSAEPHLTHDLIGGLHWTDPVSVSDPHGLSMAYLARFEALGGAFLKGEATTLNQSPDGSWTVVAFDGTVITARDVVVCLGPWADLVTQGLGYRFPLAVKRGYHMHYRAEGNAVLNHPVLDHERGYFLAPMLKGVRLTTGAEFATRGAPPTPVQLGRAEPIARQVFPLGERLDAEPWLGNRPCTPDMMPIIGPAPRHKNLTFAFGHAHHGLTLAAVTGRMVAEMVTGEAVFVNPEPFRPARF
;
A
#
# COMPACT_ATOMS: atom_id res chain seq x y z
N LEU A 1 50.32 -5.12 -1.75
CA LEU A 1 51.24 -5.55 -0.68
C LEU A 1 50.46 -6.31 0.39
N ARG A 2 50.75 -7.59 0.53
CA ARG A 2 50.16 -8.54 1.50
C ARG A 2 50.78 -8.30 2.87
N ALA A 3 49.97 -8.33 3.94
CA ALA A 3 50.46 -8.65 5.27
C ALA A 3 49.45 -9.61 5.94
N THR A 4 49.83 -10.89 5.93
CA THR A 4 49.25 -12.00 6.71
C THR A 4 49.89 -11.99 8.09
N GLY A 5 49.11 -11.74 9.14
CA GLY A 5 49.51 -11.98 10.52
C GLY A 5 48.70 -13.13 11.10
N LEU A 6 49.35 -14.30 11.21
CA LEU A 6 48.83 -15.52 11.83
C LEU A 6 49.20 -15.50 13.32
N ILE A 7 48.25 -15.44 14.23
CA ILE A 7 48.47 -15.71 15.67
C ILE A 7 47.83 -17.06 15.97
N LEU A 8 48.67 -18.06 16.24
CA LEU A 8 48.30 -19.38 16.77
C LEU A 8 48.24 -19.32 18.29
N MET A 9 47.05 -19.52 18.88
CA MET A 9 46.96 -19.96 20.28
C MET A 9 46.30 -21.34 20.33
N LYS A 10 46.99 -22.30 20.94
CA LYS A 10 46.52 -23.66 21.25
C LYS A 10 45.60 -23.61 22.47
N GLY A 11 44.38 -24.18 22.33
CA GLY A 11 43.48 -24.43 23.47
C GLY A 11 42.16 -25.05 22.99
N ARG A 12 41.88 -26.28 23.41
CA ARG A 12 40.79 -27.18 23.04
C ARG A 12 39.42 -26.54 22.95
N GLY A 13 38.71 -26.74 21.83
CA GLY A 13 37.32 -26.41 21.65
C GLY A 13 37.01 -26.13 20.19
N TRP A 14 36.19 -26.96 19.54
CA TRP A 14 35.75 -26.72 18.17
C TRP A 14 34.76 -25.54 18.21
N GLU A 15 35.20 -24.33 17.95
CA GLU A 15 34.35 -23.20 17.60
C GLU A 15 34.47 -22.93 16.10
N TYR A 16 33.34 -22.94 15.43
CA TYR A 16 33.18 -22.46 14.06
C TYR A 16 33.68 -21.00 13.98
N GLY A 17 34.87 -20.82 13.43
CA GLY A 17 35.43 -19.49 13.22
C GLY A 17 34.55 -18.68 12.28
N LYS A 18 33.78 -17.72 12.84
CA LYS A 18 33.22 -16.62 12.07
C LYS A 18 34.36 -15.86 11.43
N ARG A 19 34.54 -16.00 10.11
CA ARG A 19 35.32 -15.04 9.33
C ARG A 19 34.64 -13.67 9.52
N LEU A 20 35.24 -12.80 10.29
CA LEU A 20 34.97 -11.37 10.21
C LEU A 20 35.44 -10.93 8.84
N THR A 21 34.56 -10.97 7.85
CA THR A 21 34.74 -10.19 6.63
C THR A 21 34.78 -8.74 7.07
N CYS A 22 35.85 -8.03 6.75
CA CYS A 22 35.98 -6.59 6.98
C CYS A 22 34.82 -5.93 6.23
N GLY A 23 33.74 -5.60 6.94
CA GLY A 23 32.54 -5.02 6.34
C GLY A 23 32.90 -3.69 5.71
N PHE A 24 32.53 -3.49 4.46
CA PHE A 24 32.69 -2.22 3.79
C PHE A 24 31.78 -1.20 4.47
N ILE A 25 32.31 -0.03 4.84
CA ILE A 25 31.51 1.06 5.39
C ILE A 25 31.07 1.97 4.25
N MET A 26 29.75 2.05 4.03
CA MET A 26 29.14 2.96 3.07
C MET A 26 28.54 4.15 3.79
N ARG A 27 28.97 5.37 3.43
CA ARG A 27 28.43 6.60 4.00
C ARG A 27 27.52 7.30 2.99
N VAL A 28 26.31 7.62 3.43
CA VAL A 28 25.28 8.29 2.62
C VAL A 28 24.59 9.38 3.45
N ASP A 29 23.74 10.20 2.82
CA ASP A 29 22.97 11.22 3.53
C ASP A 29 21.73 10.63 4.19
N CYS A 30 21.06 9.69 3.50
CA CYS A 30 19.80 9.14 3.95
C CYS A 30 19.70 7.63 3.69
N ILE A 31 19.17 6.88 4.67
CA ILE A 31 18.76 5.49 4.52
C ILE A 31 17.23 5.44 4.46
N VAL A 32 16.65 4.81 3.44
CA VAL A 32 15.22 4.49 3.37
C VAL A 32 15.04 3.00 3.62
N LEU A 33 14.32 2.64 4.68
CA LEU A 33 14.04 1.26 5.07
C LEU A 33 12.68 0.82 4.53
N GLY A 34 12.68 -0.21 3.69
CA GLY A 34 11.50 -0.76 3.03
C GLY A 34 11.38 -0.29 1.58
N ALA A 35 11.51 -1.24 0.65
CA ALA A 35 11.44 -1.00 -0.79
C ALA A 35 10.04 -1.31 -1.38
N GLY A 36 8.96 -1.14 -0.61
CA GLY A 36 7.61 -1.02 -1.16
C GLY A 36 7.46 0.28 -1.96
N VAL A 37 6.34 0.44 -2.68
CA VAL A 37 6.11 1.60 -3.55
C VAL A 37 6.28 2.95 -2.82
N VAL A 38 5.93 3.05 -1.53
CA VAL A 38 6.14 4.26 -0.71
C VAL A 38 7.63 4.53 -0.49
N GLY A 39 8.41 3.50 -0.15
CA GLY A 39 9.85 3.66 0.08
C GLY A 39 10.61 3.99 -1.19
N VAL A 40 10.28 3.34 -2.32
CA VAL A 40 10.88 3.65 -3.63
C VAL A 40 10.58 5.09 -4.05
N SER A 41 9.32 5.54 -3.91
CA SER A 41 8.93 6.92 -4.20
C SER A 41 9.66 7.92 -3.28
N THR A 42 9.81 7.59 -1.99
CA THR A 42 10.53 8.42 -1.03
C THR A 42 12.02 8.52 -1.39
N ALA A 43 12.67 7.39 -1.69
CA ALA A 43 14.08 7.37 -2.09
C ALA A 43 14.32 8.16 -3.38
N LEU A 44 13.43 8.03 -4.36
CA LEU A 44 13.51 8.79 -5.61
C LEU A 44 13.38 10.30 -5.36
N HIS A 45 12.41 10.74 -4.54
CA HIS A 45 12.24 12.16 -4.22
C HIS A 45 13.43 12.76 -3.43
N LEU A 46 14.05 11.97 -2.54
CA LEU A 46 15.28 12.37 -1.82
C LEU A 46 16.44 12.49 -2.78
N GLN A 47 16.66 11.50 -3.65
CA GLN A 47 17.74 11.49 -4.62
C GLN A 47 17.63 12.67 -5.61
N LYS A 48 16.42 12.99 -6.08
CA LYS A 48 16.13 14.18 -6.92
C LYS A 48 16.52 15.50 -6.25
N ARG A 49 16.52 15.55 -4.91
CA ARG A 49 16.92 16.71 -4.10
C ARG A 49 18.40 16.70 -3.73
N GLY A 50 19.19 15.84 -4.39
CA GLY A 50 20.63 15.74 -4.18
C GLY A 50 21.05 15.07 -2.87
N ARG A 51 20.12 14.34 -2.20
CA ARG A 51 20.46 13.51 -1.03
C ARG A 51 20.98 12.16 -1.51
N ASN A 52 22.25 11.88 -1.28
CA ASN A 52 22.81 10.55 -1.55
C ASN A 52 22.07 9.52 -0.68
N THR A 53 21.24 8.70 -1.32
CA THR A 53 20.25 7.85 -0.65
C THR A 53 20.49 6.37 -0.95
N VAL A 54 20.39 5.53 0.10
CA VAL A 54 20.35 4.08 -0.03
C VAL A 54 18.98 3.57 0.39
N LEU A 55 18.37 2.76 -0.46
CA LEU A 55 17.15 2.03 -0.21
C LEU A 55 17.49 0.61 0.28
N VAL A 56 16.95 0.19 1.43
CA VAL A 56 17.25 -1.11 2.03
C VAL A 56 15.97 -1.91 2.23
N ASP A 57 15.95 -3.15 1.77
CA ASP A 57 14.87 -4.12 2.04
C ASP A 57 15.44 -5.53 2.18
N ARG A 58 14.73 -6.39 2.90
CA ARG A 58 15.10 -7.81 3.05
C ARG A 58 14.80 -8.64 1.80
N ARG A 59 13.89 -8.18 0.95
CA ARG A 59 13.48 -8.81 -0.31
C ARG A 59 13.84 -7.91 -1.49
N GLY A 60 13.30 -8.26 -2.65
CA GLY A 60 13.32 -7.41 -3.83
C GLY A 60 12.33 -6.26 -3.70
N VAL A 61 12.47 -5.31 -4.61
CA VAL A 61 11.65 -4.11 -4.63
C VAL A 61 10.20 -4.46 -4.95
N SER A 62 9.28 -3.96 -4.12
CA SER A 62 7.82 -4.12 -4.29
C SER A 62 7.32 -5.58 -4.30
N GLU A 63 8.06 -6.53 -3.74
CA GLU A 63 7.70 -7.96 -3.73
C GLU A 63 6.69 -8.35 -2.63
N GLU A 64 6.35 -7.43 -1.71
CA GLU A 64 5.40 -7.67 -0.63
C GLU A 64 4.04 -7.01 -0.94
N THR A 65 3.45 -6.27 -0.01
CA THR A 65 2.11 -5.67 -0.11
C THR A 65 1.89 -4.85 -1.40
N SER A 66 2.91 -4.18 -1.91
CA SER A 66 2.81 -3.36 -3.11
C SER A 66 2.62 -4.18 -4.39
N PHE A 67 3.18 -5.40 -4.47
CA PHE A 67 3.11 -6.29 -5.63
C PHE A 67 1.67 -6.56 -6.07
N GLY A 68 0.82 -6.88 -5.13
CA GLY A 68 -0.56 -7.30 -5.40
C GLY A 68 -1.60 -6.21 -5.24
N ASN A 69 -1.21 -4.95 -5.33
CA ASN A 69 -2.18 -3.85 -5.28
C ASN A 69 -3.23 -3.98 -6.39
N ALA A 70 -4.45 -3.52 -6.11
CA ALA A 70 -5.56 -3.53 -7.07
C ALA A 70 -5.35 -2.62 -8.29
N GLY A 71 -4.25 -1.86 -8.32
CA GLY A 71 -3.86 -1.04 -9.46
C GLY A 71 -4.71 0.22 -9.60
N LEU A 72 -5.06 0.88 -8.50
CA LEU A 72 -5.77 2.16 -8.56
C LEU A 72 -5.02 3.27 -7.84
N ILE A 73 -4.91 4.41 -8.50
CA ILE A 73 -4.59 5.72 -7.93
C ILE A 73 -5.93 6.43 -7.76
N GLN A 74 -6.45 6.39 -6.53
CA GLN A 74 -7.84 6.69 -6.20
C GLN A 74 -8.03 8.17 -5.81
N ARG A 75 -8.31 9.05 -6.79
CA ARG A 75 -8.61 10.47 -6.52
C ARG A 75 -9.92 10.61 -5.73
N GLU A 76 -10.85 9.67 -5.87
CA GLU A 76 -12.11 9.62 -5.14
C GLU A 76 -11.98 9.03 -3.73
N GLY A 77 -10.82 8.52 -3.37
CA GLY A 77 -10.56 7.85 -2.09
C GLY A 77 -10.49 8.77 -0.87
N VAL A 78 -11.24 9.86 -0.86
CA VAL A 78 -11.22 10.90 0.22
C VAL A 78 -11.81 10.39 1.54
N TYR A 79 -12.74 9.45 1.50
CA TYR A 79 -13.26 8.77 2.68
C TYR A 79 -12.51 7.45 2.89
N PRO A 80 -11.66 7.31 3.93
CA PRO A 80 -11.09 6.02 4.27
C PRO A 80 -12.19 5.01 4.59
N TYR A 81 -11.97 3.71 4.30
CA TYR A 81 -12.97 2.69 4.60
C TYR A 81 -13.29 2.68 6.10
N GLY A 82 -14.55 2.99 6.44
CA GLY A 82 -15.06 2.99 7.80
C GLY A 82 -15.45 1.60 8.31
N PHE A 83 -15.46 1.44 9.63
CA PHE A 83 -16.08 0.29 10.27
C PHE A 83 -17.60 0.46 10.28
N PRO A 84 -18.40 -0.55 9.93
CA PRO A 84 -19.85 -0.44 9.88
C PRO A 84 -20.45 -0.15 11.26
N HIS A 85 -21.46 0.72 11.31
CA HIS A 85 -22.24 1.05 12.51
C HIS A 85 -23.65 0.48 12.45
N ASP A 86 -24.10 0.02 11.29
CA ASP A 86 -25.38 -0.64 11.12
C ASP A 86 -25.39 -2.03 11.75
N PHE A 87 -26.39 -2.32 12.58
CA PHE A 87 -26.50 -3.60 13.28
C PHE A 87 -26.67 -4.79 12.31
N GLY A 88 -27.41 -4.61 11.22
CA GLY A 88 -27.59 -5.65 10.20
C GLY A 88 -26.28 -5.99 9.50
N ALA A 89 -25.45 -5.00 9.19
CA ALA A 89 -24.12 -5.21 8.64
C ALA A 89 -23.20 -5.93 9.64
N LEU A 90 -23.23 -5.56 10.91
CA LEU A 90 -22.45 -6.23 11.96
C LEU A 90 -22.84 -7.69 12.12
N LEU A 91 -24.14 -8.00 12.13
CA LEU A 91 -24.64 -9.39 12.19
C LEU A 91 -24.21 -10.20 10.96
N ARG A 92 -24.30 -9.60 9.75
CA ARG A 92 -23.83 -10.22 8.51
C ARG A 92 -22.33 -10.57 8.58
N TYR A 93 -21.50 -9.65 9.07
CA TYR A 93 -20.05 -9.91 9.21
C TYR A 93 -19.75 -10.91 10.33
N ALA A 94 -20.53 -10.92 11.41
CA ALA A 94 -20.38 -11.89 12.49
C ALA A 94 -20.57 -13.35 12.02
N MET A 95 -21.37 -13.60 10.98
CA MET A 95 -21.52 -14.92 10.37
C MET A 95 -20.27 -15.39 9.61
N ASN A 96 -19.31 -14.50 9.34
CA ASN A 96 -18.02 -14.79 8.70
C ASN A 96 -18.11 -15.52 7.32
N ASN A 97 -19.16 -15.26 6.57
CA ASN A 97 -19.46 -15.92 5.29
C ASN A 97 -19.49 -14.97 4.09
N THR A 98 -19.04 -13.72 4.24
CA THR A 98 -19.06 -12.73 3.16
C THR A 98 -17.75 -12.74 2.35
N ILE A 99 -17.76 -12.07 1.17
CA ILE A 99 -16.59 -11.91 0.31
C ILE A 99 -15.80 -10.66 0.71
N ASP A 100 -16.51 -9.61 1.14
CA ASP A 100 -15.93 -8.31 1.48
C ASP A 100 -15.23 -8.30 2.85
N ALA A 101 -15.62 -9.19 3.79
CA ALA A 101 -14.95 -9.32 5.07
C ALA A 101 -14.88 -10.79 5.54
N HIS A 102 -13.74 -11.17 6.06
CA HIS A 102 -13.47 -12.46 6.70
C HIS A 102 -12.59 -12.27 7.92
N TYR A 103 -12.66 -13.15 8.90
CA TYR A 103 -11.78 -13.08 10.07
C TYR A 103 -11.40 -14.45 10.63
N HIS A 104 -10.20 -14.50 11.20
CA HIS A 104 -9.75 -15.64 12.02
C HIS A 104 -10.25 -15.44 13.44
N ALA A 105 -11.13 -16.30 13.95
CA ALA A 105 -11.70 -16.16 15.27
C ALA A 105 -10.63 -16.07 16.37
N ALA A 106 -9.55 -16.84 16.27
CA ALA A 106 -8.42 -16.79 17.19
C ALA A 106 -7.63 -15.46 17.17
N ALA A 107 -7.77 -14.64 16.13
CA ALA A 107 -7.12 -13.34 16.06
C ALA A 107 -7.93 -12.21 16.73
N ILE A 108 -9.25 -12.41 16.90
CA ILE A 108 -10.16 -11.37 17.40
C ILE A 108 -9.74 -10.81 18.76
N PRO A 109 -9.38 -11.61 19.79
CA PRO A 109 -8.97 -11.05 21.08
C PRO A 109 -7.75 -10.11 20.95
N LYS A 110 -6.78 -10.46 20.11
CA LYS A 110 -5.59 -9.63 19.85
C LYS A 110 -5.93 -8.37 19.05
N LEU A 111 -6.88 -8.43 18.14
CA LEU A 111 -7.31 -7.32 17.31
C LEU A 111 -8.37 -6.43 17.96
N ALA A 112 -8.99 -6.87 19.07
CA ALA A 112 -10.10 -6.16 19.70
C ALA A 112 -9.80 -4.70 20.05
N PRO A 113 -8.63 -4.32 20.63
CA PRO A 113 -8.32 -2.91 20.89
C PRO A 113 -8.26 -2.07 19.63
N PHE A 114 -7.66 -2.62 18.55
CA PHE A 114 -7.63 -1.96 17.24
C PHE A 114 -9.04 -1.83 16.67
N LEU A 115 -9.84 -2.89 16.65
CA LEU A 115 -11.20 -2.90 16.10
C LEU A 115 -12.11 -1.91 16.83
N PHE A 116 -12.00 -1.82 18.16
CA PHE A 116 -12.74 -0.84 18.96
C PHE A 116 -12.33 0.60 18.61
N SER A 117 -11.03 0.86 18.53
CA SER A 117 -10.53 2.19 18.14
C SER A 117 -10.94 2.53 16.70
N TYR A 118 -10.89 1.57 15.77
CA TYR A 118 -11.34 1.73 14.39
C TYR A 118 -12.82 2.07 14.31
N TRP A 119 -13.67 1.34 15.07
CA TRP A 119 -15.10 1.64 15.19
C TRP A 119 -15.35 3.04 15.72
N MET A 120 -14.59 3.49 16.73
CA MET A 120 -14.70 4.83 17.29
C MET A 120 -14.30 5.94 16.28
N HIS A 121 -13.29 5.70 15.45
CA HIS A 121 -12.88 6.65 14.40
C HIS A 121 -13.84 6.66 13.21
N SER A 122 -14.63 5.61 13.03
CA SER A 122 -15.61 5.47 11.96
C SER A 122 -16.98 6.11 12.29
N ARG A 123 -17.15 6.72 13.47
CA ARG A 123 -18.36 7.50 13.81
C ARG A 123 -18.48 8.69 12.87
N LYS A 124 -19.69 8.96 12.36
CA LYS A 124 -19.98 9.92 11.30
C LYS A 124 -19.20 11.24 11.42
N VAL A 125 -19.36 11.96 12.52
CA VAL A 125 -18.71 13.28 12.72
C VAL A 125 -17.18 13.17 12.65
N ARG A 126 -16.60 12.13 13.30
CA ARG A 126 -15.16 11.92 13.31
C ARG A 126 -14.65 11.46 11.94
N HIS A 127 -15.38 10.61 11.28
CA HIS A 127 -15.04 10.10 9.94
C HIS A 127 -15.08 11.21 8.88
N GLU A 128 -16.05 12.14 8.96
CA GLU A 128 -16.11 13.33 8.12
C GLU A 128 -14.91 14.27 8.35
N ALA A 129 -14.52 14.48 9.62
CA ALA A 129 -13.33 15.26 9.93
C ALA A 129 -12.04 14.60 9.39
N ILE A 130 -11.91 13.27 9.53
CA ILE A 130 -10.82 12.50 8.95
C ILE A 130 -10.81 12.64 7.41
N ALA A 131 -11.97 12.51 6.76
CA ALA A 131 -12.08 12.62 5.30
C ALA A 131 -11.58 13.97 4.79
N ARG A 132 -11.93 15.08 5.46
CA ARG A 132 -11.45 16.42 5.08
C ARG A 132 -9.92 16.55 5.20
N GLN A 133 -9.32 15.99 6.24
CA GLN A 133 -7.88 15.97 6.42
C GLN A 133 -7.21 15.05 5.38
N TYR A 134 -7.79 13.88 5.15
CA TYR A 134 -7.26 12.90 4.21
C TYR A 134 -7.32 13.37 2.76
N ALA A 135 -8.38 14.11 2.41
CA ALA A 135 -8.55 14.69 1.08
C ALA A 135 -7.38 15.57 0.66
N THR A 136 -6.68 16.23 1.60
CA THR A 136 -5.51 17.08 1.31
C THR A 136 -4.31 16.30 0.77
N LEU A 137 -4.20 14.99 1.07
CA LEU A 137 -3.22 14.11 0.42
C LEU A 137 -3.77 13.55 -0.90
N ILE A 138 -5.02 13.11 -0.87
CA ILE A 138 -5.66 12.44 -2.00
C ILE A 138 -5.75 13.35 -3.24
N GLU A 139 -5.98 14.64 -3.07
CA GLU A 139 -6.12 15.59 -4.19
C GLU A 139 -4.87 15.65 -5.08
N HIS A 140 -3.70 15.36 -4.53
CA HIS A 140 -2.43 15.39 -5.26
C HIS A 140 -2.01 14.02 -5.83
N CYS A 141 -2.72 12.92 -5.52
CA CYS A 141 -2.25 11.58 -5.81
C CYS A 141 -2.00 11.33 -7.31
N VAL A 142 -2.86 11.82 -8.19
CA VAL A 142 -2.73 11.62 -9.63
C VAL A 142 -1.58 12.46 -10.19
N SER A 143 -1.52 13.75 -9.87
CA SER A 143 -0.49 14.66 -10.38
C SER A 143 0.93 14.26 -9.95
N GLU A 144 1.10 13.82 -8.70
CA GLU A 144 2.41 13.37 -8.21
C GLU A 144 2.85 12.05 -8.86
N HIS A 145 1.91 11.11 -9.08
CA HIS A 145 2.22 9.90 -9.85
C HIS A 145 2.52 10.18 -11.31
N ASP A 146 1.80 11.11 -11.93
CA ASP A 146 2.07 11.53 -13.31
C ASP A 146 3.49 12.10 -13.47
N ALA A 147 3.91 12.95 -12.53
CA ALA A 147 5.24 13.51 -12.52
C ALA A 147 6.31 12.42 -12.42
N LEU A 148 6.19 11.50 -11.43
CA LEU A 148 7.16 10.41 -11.27
C LEU A 148 7.13 9.43 -12.43
N ALA A 149 5.95 9.06 -12.94
CA ALA A 149 5.83 8.14 -14.06
C ALA A 149 6.39 8.73 -15.35
N SER A 150 6.23 10.04 -15.58
CA SER A 150 6.83 10.74 -16.71
C SER A 150 8.36 10.70 -16.64
N GLU A 151 8.93 11.02 -15.48
CA GLU A 151 10.37 11.00 -15.28
C GLU A 151 10.99 9.59 -15.36
N ALA A 152 10.21 8.58 -14.98
CA ALA A 152 10.63 7.17 -15.02
C ALA A 152 10.29 6.46 -16.35
N GLY A 153 9.69 7.15 -17.33
CA GLY A 153 9.26 6.53 -18.60
C GLY A 153 8.15 5.50 -18.46
N ALA A 154 7.36 5.57 -17.37
CA ALA A 154 6.34 4.57 -17.01
C ALA A 154 4.91 5.00 -17.27
N GLN A 155 4.68 6.10 -18.04
CA GLN A 155 3.34 6.61 -18.34
C GLN A 155 2.46 5.58 -19.05
N HIS A 156 3.05 4.68 -19.83
CA HIS A 156 2.35 3.61 -20.54
C HIS A 156 1.66 2.60 -19.62
N LEU A 157 2.04 2.54 -18.33
CA LEU A 157 1.39 1.72 -17.31
C LEU A 157 0.16 2.38 -16.70
N LEU A 158 -0.02 3.68 -16.90
CA LEU A 158 -1.12 4.47 -16.37
C LEU A 158 -2.27 4.55 -17.39
N ARG A 159 -3.46 4.11 -16.99
CA ARG A 159 -4.68 4.16 -17.80
C ARG A 159 -5.66 5.16 -17.21
N ARG A 160 -6.04 6.18 -17.97
CA ARG A 160 -6.94 7.27 -17.54
C ARG A 160 -8.40 6.95 -17.85
N THR A 161 -8.80 5.72 -17.54
CA THR A 161 -10.17 5.25 -17.78
C THR A 161 -11.07 5.41 -16.55
N GLY A 162 -10.51 5.80 -15.40
CA GLY A 162 -11.26 5.73 -14.15
C GLY A 162 -11.53 4.28 -13.75
N TRP A 163 -12.60 4.08 -12.94
CA TRP A 163 -13.09 2.76 -12.54
C TRP A 163 -14.59 2.79 -12.21
N MET A 164 -15.26 1.66 -12.18
CA MET A 164 -16.70 1.57 -12.03
C MET A 164 -17.12 0.78 -10.80
N LYS A 165 -18.17 1.26 -10.10
CA LYS A 165 -19.01 0.44 -9.21
C LYS A 165 -20.22 -0.01 -10.01
N VAL A 166 -20.52 -1.31 -10.01
CA VAL A 166 -21.68 -1.85 -10.66
C VAL A 166 -22.70 -2.33 -9.62
N PHE A 167 -23.98 -2.28 -9.99
CA PHE A 167 -25.10 -2.49 -9.07
C PHE A 167 -26.06 -3.54 -9.58
N ARG A 168 -26.65 -4.28 -8.63
CA ARG A 168 -27.69 -5.30 -8.88
C ARG A 168 -29.07 -4.84 -8.40
N THR A 169 -29.13 -3.86 -7.49
CA THR A 169 -30.37 -3.36 -6.93
C THR A 169 -30.45 -1.83 -7.05
N ALA A 170 -31.67 -1.33 -7.34
CA ALA A 170 -31.92 0.11 -7.45
C ALA A 170 -31.61 0.84 -6.13
N ARG A 171 -31.90 0.22 -4.98
CA ARG A 171 -31.64 0.80 -3.66
C ARG A 171 -30.15 1.17 -3.48
N GLU A 172 -29.24 0.24 -3.80
CA GLU A 172 -27.80 0.49 -3.64
C GLU A 172 -27.30 1.48 -4.70
N GLN A 173 -27.79 1.38 -5.93
CA GLN A 173 -27.48 2.33 -6.99
C GLN A 173 -27.85 3.76 -6.60
N ASP A 174 -29.09 4.00 -6.19
CA ASP A 174 -29.59 5.33 -5.82
C ASP A 174 -28.82 5.89 -4.62
N ALA A 175 -28.54 5.06 -3.62
CA ALA A 175 -27.77 5.46 -2.45
C ALA A 175 -26.34 5.89 -2.84
N ARG A 176 -25.67 5.15 -3.73
CA ARG A 176 -24.30 5.47 -4.19
C ARG A 176 -24.27 6.66 -5.15
N PHE A 177 -25.32 6.85 -5.96
CA PHE A 177 -25.45 8.03 -6.81
C PHE A 177 -25.60 9.32 -5.96
N ALA A 178 -26.45 9.28 -4.94
CA ALA A 178 -26.62 10.40 -4.01
C ALA A 178 -25.33 10.68 -3.20
N GLU A 179 -24.58 9.65 -2.85
CA GLU A 179 -23.28 9.79 -2.19
C GLU A 179 -22.26 10.47 -3.13
N ALA A 180 -22.20 10.04 -4.39
CA ALA A 180 -21.29 10.60 -5.38
C ALA A 180 -21.58 12.08 -5.67
N ASP A 181 -22.86 12.47 -5.73
CA ASP A 181 -23.25 13.89 -5.88
C ASP A 181 -22.73 14.72 -4.71
N ARG A 182 -22.86 14.22 -3.46
CA ARG A 182 -22.33 14.92 -2.28
C ARG A 182 -20.81 15.02 -2.33
N TRP A 183 -20.10 13.95 -2.71
CA TRP A 183 -18.64 13.97 -2.82
C TRP A 183 -18.16 14.89 -3.95
N HIS A 184 -18.92 15.01 -5.03
CA HIS A 184 -18.65 16.00 -6.07
C HIS A 184 -18.78 17.43 -5.49
N ALA A 185 -19.85 17.71 -4.76
CA ALA A 185 -20.06 19.03 -4.13
C ALA A 185 -19.00 19.36 -3.08
N ASP A 186 -18.61 18.38 -2.25
CA ASP A 186 -17.69 18.59 -1.13
C ASP A 186 -16.20 18.61 -1.54
N PHE A 187 -15.82 17.81 -2.56
CA PHE A 187 -14.41 17.56 -2.91
C PHE A 187 -14.09 17.70 -4.41
N GLY A 188 -15.06 18.09 -5.23
CA GLY A 188 -14.87 18.26 -6.68
C GLY A 188 -14.62 16.95 -7.43
N LEU A 189 -15.10 15.79 -6.93
CA LEU A 189 -14.87 14.48 -7.53
C LEU A 189 -15.79 14.24 -8.72
N ASN A 190 -15.20 13.98 -9.89
CA ASN A 190 -15.96 13.78 -11.12
C ASN A 190 -16.45 12.34 -11.26
N HIS A 191 -17.70 12.19 -11.65
CA HIS A 191 -18.33 10.90 -11.86
C HIS A 191 -19.39 10.93 -12.96
N ARG A 192 -19.76 9.74 -13.44
CA ARG A 192 -20.89 9.52 -14.35
C ARG A 192 -21.81 8.47 -13.78
N LYS A 193 -23.09 8.72 -13.83
CA LYS A 193 -24.15 7.75 -13.50
C LYS A 193 -24.53 7.02 -14.78
N LEU A 194 -24.39 5.72 -14.77
CA LEU A 194 -24.67 4.86 -15.91
C LEU A 194 -25.91 4.03 -15.64
N ASP A 195 -26.90 4.11 -16.52
CA ASP A 195 -27.96 3.12 -16.57
C ASP A 195 -27.47 1.81 -17.23
N ALA A 196 -28.34 0.79 -17.31
CA ALA A 196 -27.95 -0.49 -17.85
C ALA A 196 -27.50 -0.43 -19.34
N PRO A 197 -28.14 0.32 -20.24
CA PRO A 197 -27.66 0.53 -21.60
C PRO A 197 -26.29 1.20 -21.68
N ALA A 198 -26.06 2.26 -20.89
CA ALA A 198 -24.79 2.99 -20.87
C ALA A 198 -23.66 2.11 -20.28
N LEU A 199 -23.95 1.33 -19.22
CA LEU A 199 -23.02 0.35 -18.67
C LEU A 199 -22.62 -0.71 -19.71
N ARG A 200 -23.59 -1.29 -20.42
CA ARG A 200 -23.32 -2.25 -21.50
C ARG A 200 -22.52 -1.67 -22.65
N SER A 201 -22.73 -0.40 -22.98
CA SER A 201 -21.92 0.30 -23.97
C SER A 201 -20.48 0.49 -23.54
N ALA A 202 -20.25 0.82 -22.27
CA ALA A 202 -18.92 1.01 -21.69
C ALA A 202 -18.17 -0.31 -21.48
N GLU A 203 -18.88 -1.35 -21.04
CA GLU A 203 -18.38 -2.70 -20.71
C GLU A 203 -19.23 -3.78 -21.42
N PRO A 204 -19.03 -4.00 -22.73
CA PRO A 204 -19.87 -4.91 -23.51
C PRO A 204 -19.82 -6.38 -23.08
N HIS A 205 -18.77 -6.76 -22.34
CA HIS A 205 -18.57 -8.15 -21.89
C HIS A 205 -19.03 -8.41 -20.45
N LEU A 206 -19.59 -7.39 -19.75
CA LEU A 206 -20.26 -7.63 -18.49
C LEU A 206 -21.64 -8.24 -18.69
N THR A 207 -22.08 -9.06 -17.72
CA THR A 207 -23.40 -9.72 -17.79
C THR A 207 -24.54 -8.71 -17.78
N HIS A 208 -25.70 -9.13 -18.32
CA HIS A 208 -26.91 -8.33 -18.39
C HIS A 208 -27.66 -8.16 -17.05
N ASP A 209 -27.30 -8.88 -16.00
CA ASP A 209 -27.96 -8.82 -14.70
C ASP A 209 -27.62 -7.56 -13.88
N LEU A 210 -26.73 -6.71 -14.39
CA LEU A 210 -26.36 -5.45 -13.78
C LEU A 210 -27.29 -4.33 -14.25
N ILE A 211 -27.86 -3.59 -13.31
CA ILE A 211 -28.86 -2.55 -13.59
C ILE A 211 -28.25 -1.18 -13.92
N GLY A 212 -26.97 -0.98 -13.64
CA GLY A 212 -26.24 0.26 -13.89
C GLY A 212 -24.93 0.32 -13.16
N GLY A 213 -24.27 1.48 -13.23
CA GLY A 213 -22.96 1.71 -12.63
C GLY A 213 -22.71 3.16 -12.24
N LEU A 214 -21.78 3.35 -11.32
CA LEU A 214 -21.17 4.64 -10.99
C LEU A 214 -19.73 4.63 -11.50
N HIS A 215 -19.45 5.46 -12.48
CA HIS A 215 -18.12 5.60 -13.05
C HIS A 215 -17.40 6.82 -12.46
N TRP A 216 -16.39 6.58 -11.63
CA TRP A 216 -15.44 7.59 -11.17
C TRP A 216 -14.44 7.86 -12.29
N THR A 217 -14.35 9.12 -12.76
CA THR A 217 -13.57 9.48 -13.96
C THR A 217 -12.19 10.06 -13.66
N ASP A 218 -11.96 10.58 -12.45
CA ASP A 218 -10.69 11.17 -12.04
C ASP A 218 -9.58 10.16 -11.68
N PRO A 219 -9.90 8.97 -11.13
CA PRO A 219 -8.90 7.98 -10.80
C PRO A 219 -8.13 7.47 -12.02
N VAL A 220 -6.89 7.03 -11.78
CA VAL A 220 -6.05 6.40 -12.78
C VAL A 220 -5.83 4.94 -12.41
N SER A 221 -6.00 4.02 -13.35
CA SER A 221 -5.65 2.62 -13.13
C SER A 221 -4.22 2.33 -13.58
N VAL A 222 -3.55 1.44 -12.85
CA VAL A 222 -2.18 1.00 -13.10
C VAL A 222 -2.21 -0.44 -13.56
N SER A 223 -1.81 -0.68 -14.79
CA SER A 223 -1.87 -2.02 -15.42
C SER A 223 -0.83 -3.01 -14.86
N ASP A 224 0.24 -2.50 -14.23
CA ASP A 224 1.26 -3.27 -13.52
C ASP A 224 1.84 -2.45 -12.36
N PRO A 225 1.32 -2.61 -11.12
CA PRO A 225 1.84 -1.90 -9.94
C PRO A 225 3.30 -2.25 -9.60
N HIS A 226 3.73 -3.49 -9.86
CA HIS A 226 5.12 -3.89 -9.66
C HIS A 226 6.03 -3.23 -10.70
N GLY A 227 5.67 -3.29 -11.97
CA GLY A 227 6.40 -2.64 -13.05
C GLY A 227 6.54 -1.12 -12.84
N LEU A 228 5.50 -0.45 -12.33
CA LEU A 228 5.57 0.96 -11.97
C LEU A 228 6.61 1.21 -10.87
N SER A 229 6.63 0.38 -9.82
CA SER A 229 7.62 0.50 -8.73
C SER A 229 9.04 0.24 -9.24
N MET A 230 9.22 -0.71 -10.16
CA MET A 230 10.52 -1.01 -10.78
C MET A 230 11.00 0.13 -11.67
N ALA A 231 10.11 0.81 -12.39
CA ALA A 231 10.47 1.99 -13.17
C ALA A 231 10.93 3.15 -12.27
N TYR A 232 10.25 3.36 -11.13
CA TYR A 232 10.69 4.35 -10.14
C TYR A 232 12.05 3.99 -9.53
N LEU A 233 12.30 2.70 -9.25
CA LEU A 233 13.63 2.23 -8.80
C LEU A 233 14.69 2.51 -9.87
N ALA A 234 14.45 2.13 -11.11
CA ALA A 234 15.42 2.34 -12.19
C ALA A 234 15.76 3.84 -12.34
N ARG A 235 14.76 4.72 -12.21
CA ARG A 235 15.01 6.17 -12.20
C ARG A 235 15.82 6.62 -10.99
N PHE A 236 15.53 6.10 -9.80
CA PHE A 236 16.30 6.35 -8.58
C PHE A 236 17.78 5.96 -8.74
N GLU A 237 18.06 4.78 -9.27
CA GLU A 237 19.41 4.28 -9.52
C GLU A 237 20.12 5.08 -10.62
N ALA A 238 19.43 5.46 -11.68
CA ALA A 238 19.96 6.33 -12.74
C ALA A 238 20.37 7.72 -12.23
N LEU A 239 19.80 8.17 -11.11
CA LEU A 239 20.20 9.39 -10.40
C LEU A 239 21.35 9.18 -9.40
N GLY A 240 21.91 7.96 -9.31
CA GLY A 240 23.02 7.60 -8.41
C GLY A 240 22.59 7.03 -7.05
N GLY A 241 21.31 6.77 -6.83
CA GLY A 241 20.82 6.03 -5.66
C GLY A 241 21.22 4.56 -5.73
N ALA A 242 21.21 3.86 -4.59
CA ALA A 242 21.51 2.43 -4.53
C ALA A 242 20.44 1.64 -3.78
N PHE A 243 20.10 0.44 -4.28
CA PHE A 243 19.30 -0.53 -3.58
C PHE A 243 20.18 -1.66 -3.03
N LEU A 244 20.05 -1.95 -1.73
CA LEU A 244 20.78 -3.03 -1.06
C LEU A 244 19.80 -3.94 -0.31
N LYS A 245 20.04 -5.26 -0.37
CA LYS A 245 19.34 -6.21 0.47
C LYS A 245 19.91 -6.20 1.87
N GLY A 246 19.06 -6.01 2.89
CA GLY A 246 19.50 -5.93 4.28
C GLY A 246 18.33 -6.02 5.26
N GLU A 247 18.66 -6.17 6.54
CA GLU A 247 17.68 -6.36 7.60
C GLU A 247 17.45 -5.05 8.37
N ALA A 248 16.26 -4.48 8.23
CA ALA A 248 15.91 -3.20 8.87
C ALA A 248 15.96 -3.25 10.41
N THR A 249 15.81 -4.43 11.03
CA THR A 249 15.92 -4.60 12.48
C THR A 249 17.33 -4.42 13.02
N THR A 250 18.34 -4.34 12.15
CA THR A 250 19.73 -3.98 12.51
C THR A 250 19.91 -2.47 12.68
N LEU A 251 18.86 -1.65 12.46
CA LEU A 251 18.92 -0.21 12.63
C LEU A 251 19.36 0.15 14.06
N ASN A 252 20.41 0.94 14.15
CA ASN A 252 20.95 1.42 15.41
C ASN A 252 21.37 2.89 15.31
N GLN A 253 21.19 3.66 16.38
CA GLN A 253 21.69 5.02 16.47
C GLN A 253 23.01 5.04 17.23
N SER A 254 24.03 5.59 16.60
CA SER A 254 25.36 5.77 17.19
C SER A 254 25.36 6.95 18.19
N PRO A 255 26.34 7.02 19.11
CA PRO A 255 26.43 8.13 20.09
C PRO A 255 26.60 9.52 19.47
N ASP A 256 27.12 9.60 18.24
CA ASP A 256 27.25 10.86 17.46
C ASP A 256 25.93 11.27 16.80
N GLY A 257 24.86 10.49 16.98
CA GLY A 257 23.55 10.74 16.41
C GLY A 257 23.36 10.21 14.99
N SER A 258 24.39 9.64 14.36
CA SER A 258 24.27 8.97 13.07
C SER A 258 23.52 7.63 13.20
N TRP A 259 22.94 7.17 12.10
CA TRP A 259 22.20 5.92 12.01
C TRP A 259 23.00 4.90 11.21
N THR A 260 22.91 3.64 11.62
CA THR A 260 23.55 2.52 10.92
C THR A 260 22.57 1.40 10.67
N VAL A 261 22.72 0.73 9.51
CA VAL A 261 22.01 -0.53 9.19
C VAL A 261 22.99 -1.46 8.47
N VAL A 262 22.77 -2.77 8.58
CA VAL A 262 23.66 -3.79 8.00
C VAL A 262 22.97 -4.47 6.82
N ALA A 263 23.61 -4.45 5.65
CA ALA A 263 23.20 -5.19 4.48
C ALA A 263 23.62 -6.68 4.58
N PHE A 264 22.99 -7.55 3.80
CA PHE A 264 23.25 -9.00 3.87
C PHE A 264 24.65 -9.39 3.40
N ASP A 265 25.30 -8.56 2.60
CA ASP A 265 26.71 -8.75 2.18
C ASP A 265 27.72 -8.33 3.26
N GLY A 266 27.24 -7.84 4.41
CA GLY A 266 28.06 -7.35 5.51
C GLY A 266 28.41 -5.87 5.41
N THR A 267 27.94 -5.14 4.40
CA THR A 267 28.14 -3.69 4.28
C THR A 267 27.41 -2.97 5.43
N VAL A 268 28.14 -2.15 6.18
CA VAL A 268 27.58 -1.26 7.20
C VAL A 268 27.27 0.08 6.55
N ILE A 269 25.99 0.41 6.43
CA ILE A 269 25.51 1.66 5.85
C ILE A 269 25.33 2.66 6.99
N THR A 270 25.94 3.82 6.86
CA THR A 270 25.86 4.90 7.86
C THR A 270 25.28 6.15 7.21
N ALA A 271 24.27 6.76 7.84
CA ALA A 271 23.64 7.98 7.38
C ALA A 271 23.29 8.91 8.53
N ARG A 272 23.10 10.20 8.20
CA ARG A 272 22.52 11.17 9.13
C ARG A 272 21.01 10.94 9.28
N ASP A 273 20.30 10.78 8.18
CA ASP A 273 18.85 10.70 8.14
C ASP A 273 18.38 9.29 7.84
N VAL A 274 17.27 8.87 8.47
CA VAL A 274 16.61 7.57 8.21
C VAL A 274 15.12 7.78 8.00
N VAL A 275 14.56 7.11 7.00
CA VAL A 275 13.12 7.04 6.76
C VAL A 275 12.63 5.59 6.87
N VAL A 276 11.65 5.34 7.74
CA VAL A 276 11.03 4.02 7.92
C VAL A 276 9.78 3.91 7.06
N CYS A 277 9.88 3.15 5.96
CA CYS A 277 8.82 2.88 4.98
C CYS A 277 8.39 1.40 4.97
N LEU A 278 8.48 0.70 6.11
CA LEU A 278 8.35 -0.74 6.22
C LEU A 278 6.91 -1.28 6.15
N GLY A 279 5.92 -0.41 5.87
CA GLY A 279 4.54 -0.82 5.73
C GLY A 279 4.04 -1.63 6.94
N PRO A 280 3.53 -2.87 6.74
CA PRO A 280 3.00 -3.71 7.82
C PRO A 280 4.08 -4.28 8.75
N TRP A 281 5.38 -4.11 8.44
CA TRP A 281 6.52 -4.54 9.28
C TRP A 281 7.17 -3.38 10.03
N ALA A 282 6.59 -2.19 10.02
CA ALA A 282 7.14 -1.02 10.71
C ALA A 282 7.28 -1.25 12.23
N ASP A 283 6.38 -2.05 12.83
CA ASP A 283 6.41 -2.44 14.24
C ASP A 283 7.72 -3.13 14.66
N LEU A 284 8.36 -3.88 13.76
CA LEU A 284 9.62 -4.58 14.04
C LEU A 284 10.78 -3.63 14.35
N VAL A 285 10.77 -2.44 13.78
CA VAL A 285 11.77 -1.40 14.02
C VAL A 285 11.29 -0.40 15.07
N THR A 286 10.06 0.07 14.96
CA THR A 286 9.56 1.13 15.84
C THR A 286 9.47 0.70 17.29
N GLN A 287 9.13 -0.57 17.58
CA GLN A 287 9.11 -1.09 18.95
C GLN A 287 10.49 -1.12 19.59
N GLY A 288 11.53 -1.50 18.85
CA GLY A 288 12.92 -1.44 19.30
C GLY A 288 13.40 -0.04 19.66
N LEU A 289 12.84 0.98 18.96
CA LEU A 289 13.08 2.40 19.23
C LEU A 289 12.13 2.99 20.30
N GLY A 290 11.30 2.16 20.93
CA GLY A 290 10.39 2.57 22.01
C GLY A 290 9.08 3.20 21.54
N TYR A 291 8.71 3.12 20.24
CA TYR A 291 7.42 3.57 19.74
C TYR A 291 6.43 2.42 19.60
N ARG A 292 5.19 2.65 20.01
CA ARG A 292 4.11 1.66 19.92
C ARG A 292 2.91 2.27 19.17
N PHE A 293 2.90 2.09 17.87
CA PHE A 293 1.78 2.53 17.04
C PHE A 293 0.67 1.48 17.03
N PRO A 294 -0.61 1.89 17.01
CA PRO A 294 -1.75 0.96 16.94
C PRO A 294 -1.91 0.43 15.51
N LEU A 295 -0.91 -0.29 15.00
CA LEU A 295 -0.86 -0.83 13.67
C LEU A 295 -1.43 -2.24 13.64
N ALA A 296 -2.41 -2.49 12.77
CA ALA A 296 -2.93 -3.82 12.47
C ALA A 296 -2.84 -4.09 10.97
N VAL A 297 -3.04 -5.34 10.57
CA VAL A 297 -3.09 -5.72 9.16
C VAL A 297 -4.50 -6.11 8.74
N LYS A 298 -4.92 -5.63 7.56
CA LYS A 298 -6.07 -6.18 6.83
C LYS A 298 -5.48 -6.93 5.63
N ARG A 299 -5.62 -8.24 5.65
CA ARG A 299 -5.10 -9.09 4.58
C ARG A 299 -6.06 -9.08 3.40
N GLY A 300 -5.55 -9.40 2.21
CA GLY A 300 -6.39 -9.53 1.01
C GLY A 300 -5.71 -10.42 -0.01
N TYR A 301 -6.52 -11.08 -0.82
CA TYR A 301 -6.07 -12.03 -1.83
C TYR A 301 -6.35 -11.53 -3.22
N HIS A 302 -5.53 -11.96 -4.18
CA HIS A 302 -5.88 -11.87 -5.59
C HIS A 302 -5.45 -13.11 -6.37
N MET A 303 -6.07 -13.25 -7.54
CA MET A 303 -5.75 -14.23 -8.57
C MET A 303 -5.90 -13.58 -9.93
N HIS A 304 -5.02 -13.91 -10.88
CA HIS A 304 -5.17 -13.49 -12.27
C HIS A 304 -5.84 -14.57 -13.09
N TYR A 305 -6.65 -14.12 -14.04
CA TYR A 305 -7.38 -14.96 -14.97
C TYR A 305 -7.13 -14.52 -16.41
N ARG A 306 -7.07 -15.48 -17.34
CA ARG A 306 -7.21 -15.18 -18.75
C ARG A 306 -8.67 -14.79 -19.01
N ALA A 307 -8.92 -13.78 -19.83
CA ALA A 307 -10.26 -13.55 -20.35
C ALA A 307 -10.61 -14.63 -21.39
N GLU A 308 -11.85 -15.13 -21.40
CA GLU A 308 -12.31 -16.12 -22.38
C GLU A 308 -12.61 -15.46 -23.73
N GLY A 309 -12.27 -16.14 -24.80
CA GLY A 309 -12.51 -15.68 -26.16
C GLY A 309 -11.93 -14.30 -26.44
N ASN A 310 -12.76 -13.38 -26.93
CA ASN A 310 -12.41 -12.00 -27.23
C ASN A 310 -12.85 -11.02 -26.15
N ALA A 311 -13.18 -11.49 -24.95
CA ALA A 311 -13.64 -10.63 -23.87
C ALA A 311 -12.56 -9.67 -23.40
N VAL A 312 -12.91 -8.40 -23.28
CA VAL A 312 -12.06 -7.33 -22.78
C VAL A 312 -12.77 -6.63 -21.63
N LEU A 313 -12.06 -6.45 -20.52
CA LEU A 313 -12.48 -5.57 -19.44
C LEU A 313 -11.84 -4.20 -19.68
N ASN A 314 -12.64 -3.18 -19.98
CA ASN A 314 -12.12 -1.85 -20.33
C ASN A 314 -11.75 -1.02 -19.11
N HIS A 315 -12.51 -1.19 -18.01
CA HIS A 315 -12.32 -0.48 -16.75
C HIS A 315 -12.14 -1.45 -15.58
N PRO A 316 -11.45 -1.07 -14.52
CA PRO A 316 -11.58 -1.77 -13.24
C PRO A 316 -13.02 -1.68 -12.72
N VAL A 317 -13.57 -2.80 -12.23
CA VAL A 317 -14.98 -2.92 -11.82
C VAL A 317 -15.09 -3.50 -10.42
N LEU A 318 -15.84 -2.82 -9.55
CA LEU A 318 -16.28 -3.31 -8.23
C LEU A 318 -17.73 -3.77 -8.31
N ASP A 319 -18.01 -5.05 -8.07
CA ASP A 319 -19.37 -5.51 -7.76
C ASP A 319 -19.70 -5.08 -6.32
N HIS A 320 -20.50 -4.04 -6.21
CA HIS A 320 -20.72 -3.36 -4.93
C HIS A 320 -21.39 -4.26 -3.89
N GLU A 321 -22.43 -4.99 -4.30
CA GLU A 321 -23.18 -5.86 -3.38
C GLU A 321 -22.46 -7.16 -3.05
N ARG A 322 -21.50 -7.59 -3.86
CA ARG A 322 -20.74 -8.83 -3.66
C ARG A 322 -19.38 -8.61 -3.03
N GLY A 323 -18.80 -7.40 -3.17
CA GLY A 323 -17.58 -7.00 -2.48
C GLY A 323 -16.28 -7.60 -3.06
N TYR A 324 -16.21 -7.83 -4.38
CA TYR A 324 -14.99 -8.20 -5.10
C TYR A 324 -14.70 -7.20 -6.21
N PHE A 325 -13.45 -7.16 -6.63
CA PHE A 325 -12.95 -6.20 -7.61
C PHE A 325 -12.25 -6.91 -8.76
N LEU A 326 -12.60 -6.56 -10.00
CA LEU A 326 -11.94 -7.00 -11.23
C LEU A 326 -11.12 -5.85 -11.80
N ALA A 327 -9.86 -6.10 -12.14
CA ALA A 327 -8.99 -5.09 -12.75
C ALA A 327 -8.27 -5.64 -13.98
N PRO A 328 -8.29 -4.91 -15.11
CA PRO A 328 -7.52 -5.27 -16.30
C PRO A 328 -6.03 -4.98 -16.06
N MET A 329 -5.22 -6.04 -15.93
CA MET A 329 -3.76 -5.96 -15.75
C MET A 329 -3.03 -6.44 -16.99
N LEU A 330 -1.72 -6.15 -17.09
CA LEU A 330 -0.89 -6.69 -18.18
C LEU A 330 -0.89 -8.22 -18.19
N LYS A 331 -0.95 -8.86 -17.02
CA LYS A 331 -0.96 -10.32 -16.89
C LYS A 331 -2.32 -10.94 -17.24
N GLY A 332 -3.42 -10.19 -17.22
CA GLY A 332 -4.79 -10.68 -17.41
C GLY A 332 -5.76 -9.92 -16.53
N VAL A 333 -6.91 -10.51 -16.21
CA VAL A 333 -7.90 -9.91 -15.30
C VAL A 333 -7.60 -10.33 -13.87
N ARG A 334 -7.32 -9.36 -13.00
CA ARG A 334 -7.07 -9.60 -11.57
C ARG A 334 -8.37 -9.55 -10.79
N LEU A 335 -8.74 -10.65 -10.15
CA LEU A 335 -9.82 -10.71 -9.16
C LEU A 335 -9.22 -10.47 -7.77
N THR A 336 -9.66 -9.43 -7.10
CA THR A 336 -9.19 -9.04 -5.74
C THR A 336 -10.34 -9.12 -4.75
N THR A 337 -10.06 -9.66 -3.56
CA THR A 337 -11.05 -9.80 -2.47
C THR A 337 -11.03 -8.61 -1.51
N GLY A 338 -12.01 -8.57 -0.62
CA GLY A 338 -12.13 -7.60 0.47
C GLY A 338 -11.05 -7.74 1.56
N ALA A 339 -11.44 -7.61 2.82
CA ALA A 339 -10.52 -7.62 3.95
C ALA A 339 -10.63 -8.91 4.76
N GLU A 340 -9.48 -9.52 5.06
CA GLU A 340 -9.37 -10.58 6.05
C GLU A 340 -8.69 -10.05 7.32
N PHE A 341 -9.36 -10.20 8.46
CA PHE A 341 -8.85 -9.80 9.78
C PHE A 341 -8.15 -11.00 10.43
N ALA A 342 -6.82 -11.00 10.36
CA ALA A 342 -5.97 -12.02 10.92
C ALA A 342 -4.65 -11.40 11.39
N THR A 343 -3.83 -12.13 12.14
CA THR A 343 -2.46 -11.68 12.42
C THR A 343 -1.61 -11.76 11.16
N ARG A 344 -0.58 -10.91 11.04
CA ARG A 344 0.31 -10.85 9.86
C ARG A 344 0.90 -12.22 9.48
N GLY A 345 1.31 -13.01 10.46
CA GLY A 345 1.92 -14.33 10.27
C GLY A 345 0.94 -15.51 10.26
N ALA A 346 -0.38 -15.27 10.29
CA ALA A 346 -1.35 -16.36 10.23
C ALA A 346 -1.29 -17.08 8.87
N PRO A 347 -1.52 -18.40 8.81
CA PRO A 347 -1.59 -19.15 7.55
C PRO A 347 -2.56 -18.50 6.57
N PRO A 348 -2.30 -18.58 5.24
CA PRO A 348 -3.25 -18.12 4.21
C PRO A 348 -4.56 -18.91 4.29
N THR A 349 -5.69 -18.21 4.14
CA THR A 349 -7.04 -18.79 4.07
C THR A 349 -7.85 -18.10 2.96
N PRO A 350 -7.61 -18.41 1.68
CA PRO A 350 -8.21 -17.69 0.55
C PRO A 350 -9.69 -18.02 0.32
N VAL A 351 -10.47 -18.20 1.39
CA VAL A 351 -11.90 -18.56 1.33
C VAL A 351 -12.74 -17.48 0.63
N GLN A 352 -12.35 -16.22 0.79
CA GLN A 352 -13.05 -15.12 0.11
C GLN A 352 -12.88 -15.22 -1.41
N LEU A 353 -11.68 -15.58 -1.89
CA LEU A 353 -11.43 -15.78 -3.31
C LEU A 353 -12.25 -16.95 -3.88
N GLY A 354 -12.30 -18.07 -3.15
CA GLY A 354 -13.14 -19.22 -3.52
C GLY A 354 -14.63 -18.89 -3.61
N ARG A 355 -15.12 -17.95 -2.78
CA ARG A 355 -16.50 -17.45 -2.84
C ARG A 355 -16.71 -16.43 -3.97
N ALA A 356 -15.73 -15.59 -4.24
CA ALA A 356 -15.82 -14.53 -5.23
C ALA A 356 -15.75 -15.07 -6.67
N GLU A 357 -14.88 -16.03 -6.94
CA GLU A 357 -14.59 -16.53 -8.28
C GLU A 357 -15.83 -17.03 -9.02
N PRO A 358 -16.70 -17.92 -8.46
CA PRO A 358 -17.90 -18.37 -9.16
C PRO A 358 -18.86 -17.24 -9.54
N ILE A 359 -18.94 -16.20 -8.68
CA ILE A 359 -19.80 -15.04 -8.92
C ILE A 359 -19.17 -14.12 -9.97
N ALA A 360 -17.85 -13.89 -9.89
CA ALA A 360 -17.13 -13.08 -10.86
C ALA A 360 -17.18 -13.68 -12.27
N ARG A 361 -17.14 -15.03 -12.39
CA ARG A 361 -17.32 -15.75 -13.67
C ARG A 361 -18.72 -15.56 -14.28
N GLN A 362 -19.73 -15.31 -13.48
CA GLN A 362 -21.06 -14.96 -13.98
C GLN A 362 -21.14 -13.53 -14.50
N VAL A 363 -20.27 -12.62 -14.00
CA VAL A 363 -20.27 -11.21 -14.34
C VAL A 363 -19.34 -10.89 -15.51
N PHE A 364 -18.21 -11.55 -15.58
CA PHE A 364 -17.24 -11.40 -16.67
C PHE A 364 -16.69 -12.79 -17.05
N PRO A 365 -16.48 -13.09 -18.35
CA PRO A 365 -15.98 -14.39 -18.79
C PRO A 365 -14.50 -14.59 -18.41
N LEU A 366 -14.30 -15.03 -17.17
CA LEU A 366 -12.98 -15.40 -16.62
C LEU A 366 -12.67 -16.85 -17.01
N GLY A 367 -11.57 -17.06 -17.73
CA GLY A 367 -11.06 -18.37 -18.12
C GLY A 367 -10.14 -18.99 -17.06
N GLU A 368 -9.04 -19.58 -17.49
CA GLU A 368 -8.08 -20.25 -16.62
C GLU A 368 -7.38 -19.29 -15.65
N ARG A 369 -7.00 -19.82 -14.50
CA ARG A 369 -6.11 -19.12 -13.55
C ARG A 369 -4.71 -19.03 -14.12
N LEU A 370 -4.08 -17.86 -13.99
CA LEU A 370 -2.73 -17.58 -14.48
C LEU A 370 -1.66 -17.61 -13.38
N ASP A 371 -2.07 -17.69 -12.13
CA ASP A 371 -1.19 -17.85 -10.97
C ASP A 371 -1.38 -19.28 -10.43
N ALA A 372 -0.30 -19.94 -10.00
CA ALA A 372 -0.35 -21.27 -9.39
C ALA A 372 -1.07 -21.20 -8.03
N GLU A 373 -0.83 -20.14 -7.26
CA GLU A 373 -1.38 -19.93 -5.92
C GLU A 373 -1.93 -18.51 -5.78
N PRO A 374 -2.98 -18.31 -4.96
CA PRO A 374 -3.46 -16.97 -4.64
C PRO A 374 -2.39 -16.13 -3.95
N TRP A 375 -2.15 -14.92 -4.46
CA TRP A 375 -1.30 -13.97 -3.76
C TRP A 375 -2.00 -13.42 -2.52
N LEU A 376 -1.22 -13.24 -1.44
CA LEU A 376 -1.67 -12.66 -0.17
C LEU A 376 -0.90 -11.39 0.15
N GLY A 377 -1.60 -10.29 0.42
CA GLY A 377 -1.02 -9.03 0.88
C GLY A 377 -1.54 -8.56 2.23
N ASN A 378 -0.67 -7.86 2.95
CA ASN A 378 -0.93 -7.31 4.28
C ASN A 378 -1.06 -5.79 4.19
N ARG A 379 -2.26 -5.23 4.27
CA ARG A 379 -2.49 -3.78 4.27
C ARG A 379 -2.20 -3.22 5.66
N PRO A 380 -1.23 -2.29 5.85
CA PRO A 380 -0.91 -1.71 7.16
C PRO A 380 -1.96 -0.67 7.56
N CYS A 381 -2.79 -0.95 8.54
CA CYS A 381 -3.89 -0.10 8.93
C CYS A 381 -3.69 0.51 10.32
N THR A 382 -3.85 1.81 10.41
CA THR A 382 -4.06 2.57 11.65
C THR A 382 -5.56 2.60 11.97
N PRO A 383 -5.98 2.89 13.21
CA PRO A 383 -7.41 2.92 13.56
C PRO A 383 -8.21 4.01 12.84
N ASP A 384 -7.55 5.13 12.50
CA ASP A 384 -8.14 6.24 11.72
C ASP A 384 -8.00 6.07 10.21
N MET A 385 -7.35 4.97 9.77
CA MET A 385 -7.05 4.66 8.37
C MET A 385 -6.20 5.72 7.64
N MET A 386 -5.62 6.70 8.35
CA MET A 386 -4.66 7.65 7.80
C MET A 386 -3.22 7.14 7.99
N PRO A 387 -2.31 7.46 7.06
CA PRO A 387 -0.91 7.09 7.20
C PRO A 387 -0.21 7.85 8.34
N ILE A 388 0.87 7.27 8.85
CA ILE A 388 1.79 7.93 9.76
C ILE A 388 2.92 8.50 8.92
N ILE A 389 2.98 9.83 8.81
CA ILE A 389 4.00 10.55 8.04
C ILE A 389 4.54 11.70 8.90
N GLY A 390 5.86 11.71 9.11
CA GLY A 390 6.49 12.81 9.83
C GLY A 390 7.67 12.41 10.70
N PRO A 391 8.36 13.39 11.29
CA PRO A 391 9.52 13.16 12.14
C PRO A 391 9.16 12.42 13.42
N ALA A 392 10.07 11.56 13.86
CA ALA A 392 9.94 10.82 15.10
C ALA A 392 9.98 11.76 16.31
N PRO A 393 9.06 11.66 17.29
CA PRO A 393 8.99 12.63 18.39
C PRO A 393 10.22 12.64 19.32
N ARG A 394 10.97 11.52 19.41
CA ARG A 394 12.06 11.33 20.39
C ARG A 394 13.42 11.07 19.78
N HIS A 395 13.52 10.87 18.47
CA HIS A 395 14.77 10.61 17.76
C HIS A 395 14.97 11.65 16.67
N LYS A 396 16.09 12.35 16.71
CA LYS A 396 16.45 13.28 15.64
C LYS A 396 16.78 12.52 14.36
N ASN A 397 16.49 13.14 13.22
CA ASN A 397 16.82 12.64 11.89
C ASN A 397 16.21 11.25 11.59
N LEU A 398 15.11 10.92 12.25
CA LEU A 398 14.29 9.74 11.97
C LEU A 398 12.90 10.20 11.53
N THR A 399 12.44 9.71 10.39
CA THR A 399 11.11 10.01 9.83
C THR A 399 10.34 8.73 9.60
N PHE A 400 9.04 8.74 9.84
CA PHE A 400 8.13 7.62 9.58
C PHE A 400 7.27 7.89 8.35
N ALA A 401 7.04 6.86 7.54
CA ALA A 401 6.17 6.90 6.35
C ALA A 401 5.54 5.52 6.11
N PHE A 402 4.55 5.14 6.92
CA PHE A 402 3.87 3.84 6.84
C PHE A 402 2.41 3.93 7.27
N GLY A 403 1.68 2.81 7.24
CA GLY A 403 0.29 2.78 7.72
C GLY A 403 -0.74 3.26 6.70
N HIS A 404 -0.45 3.22 5.40
CA HIS A 404 -1.28 3.73 4.30
C HIS A 404 -2.54 2.91 4.01
N ALA A 405 -2.87 1.92 4.84
CA ALA A 405 -4.01 1.03 4.67
C ALA A 405 -4.07 0.45 3.23
N HIS A 406 -5.18 0.67 2.52
CA HIS A 406 -5.35 0.22 1.12
C HIS A 406 -4.83 1.23 0.08
N HIS A 407 -4.49 2.45 0.49
CA HIS A 407 -4.04 3.54 -0.38
C HIS A 407 -2.50 3.66 -0.50
N GLY A 408 -1.75 2.59 -0.20
CA GLY A 408 -0.29 2.64 -0.31
C GLY A 408 0.20 3.00 -1.71
N LEU A 409 -0.41 2.47 -2.77
CA LEU A 409 -0.13 2.88 -4.14
C LEU A 409 -0.61 4.31 -4.40
N THR A 410 -1.87 4.62 -4.10
CA THR A 410 -2.47 5.93 -4.30
C THR A 410 -1.60 7.07 -3.74
N LEU A 411 -1.09 6.89 -2.52
CA LEU A 411 -0.37 7.95 -1.80
C LEU A 411 1.15 7.85 -1.89
N ALA A 412 1.71 6.90 -2.62
CA ALA A 412 3.15 6.66 -2.62
C ALA A 412 3.95 7.90 -3.08
N ALA A 413 3.59 8.49 -4.20
CA ALA A 413 4.26 9.65 -4.76
C ALA A 413 4.12 10.90 -3.87
N VAL A 414 2.90 11.16 -3.39
CA VAL A 414 2.59 12.27 -2.45
C VAL A 414 3.39 12.13 -1.16
N THR A 415 3.40 10.93 -0.57
CA THR A 415 4.18 10.65 0.65
C THR A 415 5.67 10.83 0.41
N GLY A 416 6.17 10.32 -0.72
CA GLY A 416 7.58 10.45 -1.09
C GLY A 416 8.03 11.91 -1.18
N ARG A 417 7.24 12.75 -1.84
CA ARG A 417 7.49 14.21 -1.92
C ARG A 417 7.45 14.86 -0.55
N MET A 418 6.38 14.63 0.20
CA MET A 418 6.18 15.21 1.53
C MET A 418 7.33 14.86 2.50
N VAL A 419 7.75 13.60 2.53
CA VAL A 419 8.88 13.15 3.35
C VAL A 419 10.19 13.79 2.90
N ALA A 420 10.43 13.84 1.59
CA ALA A 420 11.66 14.46 1.08
C ALA A 420 11.74 15.96 1.43
N GLU A 421 10.64 16.70 1.31
CA GLU A 421 10.57 18.12 1.73
C GLU A 421 10.86 18.27 3.23
N MET A 422 10.31 17.40 4.10
CA MET A 422 10.61 17.41 5.53
C MET A 422 12.08 17.15 5.82
N VAL A 423 12.69 16.15 5.17
CA VAL A 423 14.09 15.75 5.40
C VAL A 423 15.07 16.80 4.88
N THR A 424 14.71 17.49 3.80
CA THR A 424 15.56 18.55 3.23
C THR A 424 15.32 19.93 3.86
N GLY A 425 14.28 20.08 4.70
CA GLY A 425 13.93 21.34 5.34
C GLY A 425 13.19 22.32 4.41
N GLU A 426 12.62 21.81 3.32
CA GLU A 426 11.75 22.58 2.43
C GLU A 426 10.38 22.81 3.06
N ALA A 427 9.64 23.81 2.56
CA ALA A 427 8.24 23.98 2.92
C ALA A 427 7.42 22.78 2.40
N VAL A 428 6.71 22.11 3.31
CA VAL A 428 5.90 20.95 2.97
C VAL A 428 4.62 21.41 2.27
N PHE A 429 4.34 20.88 1.08
CA PHE A 429 3.24 21.33 0.22
C PHE A 429 1.85 20.97 0.73
N VAL A 430 1.75 20.03 1.68
CA VAL A 430 0.52 19.64 2.39
C VAL A 430 0.73 19.81 3.88
N ASN A 431 -0.29 20.27 4.61
CA ASN A 431 -0.21 20.36 6.07
C ASN A 431 0.08 18.99 6.70
N PRO A 432 1.25 18.77 7.33
CA PRO A 432 1.64 17.48 7.87
C PRO A 432 0.97 17.10 9.20
N GLU A 433 0.41 18.07 9.92
CA GLU A 433 -0.11 17.89 11.28
C GLU A 433 -1.10 16.72 11.45
N PRO A 434 -2.07 16.50 10.54
CA PRO A 434 -3.00 15.38 10.68
C PRO A 434 -2.35 13.99 10.59
N PHE A 435 -1.16 13.91 9.98
CA PHE A 435 -0.47 12.64 9.66
C PHE A 435 0.70 12.35 10.60
N ARG A 436 1.03 13.29 11.50
CA ARG A 436 2.20 13.17 12.39
C ARG A 436 2.15 11.93 13.29
N PRO A 437 3.32 11.34 13.61
CA PRO A 437 3.40 10.17 14.51
C PRO A 437 2.84 10.43 15.91
N ALA A 438 2.96 11.66 16.41
CA ALA A 438 2.54 12.05 17.77
C ALA A 438 1.01 12.09 17.97
N ARG A 439 0.20 11.77 16.93
CA ARG A 439 -1.26 11.68 17.10
C ARG A 439 -1.72 10.39 17.79
N PHE A 440 -0.79 9.43 17.97
CA PHE A 440 -0.97 8.16 18.67
C PHE A 440 -0.14 8.05 19.93
#